data_a0653e2c8b7e2ac5af1b4f15b30c8910
#
_entry.id   a0653e2c8b7e2ac5af1b4f15b30c8910
#
_cell.length_a   1.000
_cell.length_b   1.000
_cell.length_c   1.000
_cell.angle_alpha   90.00
_cell.angle_beta   90.00
_cell.angle_gamma   90.00
#
_symmetry.space_group_name_H-M   'P 1'
#
loop_
_entity.id
_entity.type
_entity.pdbx_description
1 polymer ?
#
loop_
_entity_poly.entity_id
_entity_poly.type
_entity_poly.pdbx_seq_one_letter_code
_entity_poly.pdbx_strand_id
1 'polypeptide(L)'
;MISSTLDDSLATPGQHVASLFCQQVNPQVEGGWDAHRDTVAKLMIETVDAVAPNFARSVLGYEALSPLDLERRFGLVGGDIFHGALGLDQLFSARPLLGQANYRGALPGLYLCGSGSHPGGGVTGLPGRNAAREILSDRRMLM
;
A
#
# COMPACT_ATOMS: atom_id res chain seq x y z
N MET A 1 3.37 7.91 -12.14
CA MET A 1 2.35 7.49 -13.13
C MET A 1 1.44 8.68 -13.43
N ILE A 2 1.08 8.90 -14.70
CA ILE A 2 0.14 9.95 -15.11
C ILE A 2 -1.15 9.25 -15.55
N SER A 3 -2.08 9.08 -14.61
CA SER A 3 -3.30 8.27 -14.83
C SER A 3 -4.24 8.90 -15.87
N SER A 4 -4.27 10.22 -15.97
CA SER A 4 -5.08 10.94 -16.95
C SER A 4 -4.64 10.77 -18.40
N THR A 5 -3.54 10.10 -18.68
CA THR A 5 -3.18 9.67 -20.04
C THR A 5 -3.96 8.43 -20.49
N LEU A 6 -4.57 7.72 -19.56
CA LEU A 6 -5.36 6.51 -19.80
C LEU A 6 -6.88 6.77 -19.62
N ASP A 7 -7.22 7.73 -18.75
CA ASP A 7 -8.59 8.10 -18.41
C ASP A 7 -8.70 9.63 -18.35
N ASP A 8 -9.27 10.23 -19.37
CA ASP A 8 -9.41 11.68 -19.51
C ASP A 8 -10.47 12.29 -18.59
N SER A 9 -11.31 11.46 -17.95
CA SER A 9 -12.29 11.92 -16.96
C SER A 9 -11.65 12.41 -15.65
N LEU A 10 -10.37 12.09 -15.41
CA LEU A 10 -9.65 12.42 -14.17
C LEU A 10 -9.16 13.87 -14.11
N ALA A 11 -9.14 14.61 -15.21
CA ALA A 11 -8.66 15.98 -15.27
C ALA A 11 -9.41 16.77 -16.32
N THR A 12 -9.44 18.11 -16.17
CA THR A 12 -9.97 19.00 -17.21
C THR A 12 -9.06 18.99 -18.45
N PRO A 13 -9.60 19.28 -19.65
CA PRO A 13 -8.79 19.33 -20.87
C PRO A 13 -7.54 20.21 -20.72
N GLY A 14 -6.37 19.66 -21.09
CA GLY A 14 -5.08 20.33 -20.97
C GLY A 14 -4.42 20.24 -19.60
N GLN A 15 -5.06 19.59 -18.64
CA GLN A 15 -4.48 19.27 -17.33
C GLN A 15 -4.26 17.77 -17.15
N HIS A 16 -3.40 17.40 -16.20
CA HIS A 16 -3.08 16.01 -15.92
C HIS A 16 -3.03 15.74 -14.43
N VAL A 17 -3.39 14.51 -14.05
CA VAL A 17 -3.21 13.97 -12.70
C VAL A 17 -2.01 13.04 -12.70
N ALA A 18 -1.04 13.33 -11.86
CA ALA A 18 0.15 12.50 -11.67
C ALA A 18 0.21 11.96 -10.23
N SER A 19 0.50 10.67 -10.11
CA SER A 19 0.76 10.03 -8.82
C SER A 19 2.25 9.74 -8.67
N LEU A 20 2.83 10.22 -7.56
CA LEU A 20 4.19 9.89 -7.14
C LEU A 20 4.10 8.86 -6.00
N PHE A 21 4.68 7.69 -6.21
CA PHE A 21 4.81 6.67 -5.18
C PHE A 21 6.25 6.69 -4.66
N CYS A 22 6.46 7.41 -3.56
CA CYS A 22 7.77 7.62 -2.96
C CYS A 22 8.01 6.56 -1.89
N GLN A 23 9.03 5.75 -2.09
CA GLN A 23 9.38 4.63 -1.20
C GLN A 23 10.55 4.97 -0.30
N GLN A 24 10.80 4.08 0.68
CA GLN A 24 11.91 4.16 1.64
C GLN A 24 11.87 5.42 2.51
N VAL A 25 10.66 5.80 2.89
CA VAL A 25 10.43 6.94 3.77
C VAL A 25 10.34 6.43 5.21
N ASN A 26 11.09 7.06 6.12
CA ASN A 26 11.05 6.68 7.53
C ASN A 26 9.65 7.01 8.13
N PRO A 27 8.91 6.04 8.68
CA PRO A 27 7.63 6.31 9.32
C PRO A 27 7.77 7.16 10.60
N GLN A 28 8.95 7.17 11.22
CA GLN A 28 9.26 7.94 12.42
C GLN A 28 10.26 9.03 12.08
N VAL A 29 9.77 10.27 11.94
CA VAL A 29 10.59 11.46 11.68
C VAL A 29 10.68 12.28 12.95
N GLU A 30 11.88 12.75 13.29
CA GLU A 30 12.07 13.68 14.40
C GLU A 30 11.23 14.96 14.18
N GLY A 31 10.49 15.40 15.18
CA GLY A 31 9.51 16.49 15.04
C GLY A 31 8.15 16.10 14.44
N GLY A 32 8.02 14.85 13.95
CA GLY A 32 6.77 14.30 13.44
C GLY A 32 6.41 14.70 12.01
N TRP A 33 5.61 13.87 11.37
CA TRP A 33 5.20 14.07 9.97
C TRP A 33 4.33 15.31 9.73
N ASP A 34 3.54 15.71 10.71
CA ASP A 34 2.69 16.90 10.57
C ASP A 34 3.51 18.17 10.35
N ALA A 35 4.73 18.25 10.91
CA ALA A 35 5.65 19.35 10.72
C ALA A 35 6.45 19.28 9.39
N HIS A 36 6.66 18.07 8.85
CA HIS A 36 7.59 17.85 7.73
C HIS A 36 6.92 17.47 6.41
N ARG A 37 5.62 17.14 6.41
CA ARG A 37 4.89 16.66 5.22
C ARG A 37 5.10 17.54 3.99
N ASP A 38 4.87 18.82 4.12
CA ASP A 38 4.96 19.76 3.00
C ASP A 38 6.40 19.97 2.52
N THR A 39 7.36 19.95 3.43
CA THR A 39 8.79 20.01 3.08
C THR A 39 9.21 18.79 2.29
N VAL A 40 8.80 17.61 2.73
CA VAL A 40 9.10 16.36 2.03
C VAL A 40 8.38 16.31 0.68
N ALA A 41 7.12 16.73 0.61
CA ALA A 41 6.38 16.78 -0.66
C ALA A 41 7.08 17.70 -1.69
N LYS A 42 7.55 18.86 -1.27
CA LYS A 42 8.32 19.77 -2.14
C LYS A 42 9.63 19.13 -2.60
N LEU A 43 10.37 18.48 -1.71
CA LEU A 43 11.59 17.75 -2.07
C LEU A 43 11.33 16.66 -3.12
N MET A 44 10.22 15.93 -3.02
CA MET A 44 9.83 14.93 -4.02
C MET A 44 9.53 15.57 -5.38
N ILE A 45 8.83 16.71 -5.39
CA ILE A 45 8.54 17.48 -6.62
C ILE A 45 9.85 17.99 -7.24
N GLU A 46 10.75 18.54 -6.45
CA GLU A 46 12.07 19.02 -6.91
C GLU A 46 12.94 17.87 -7.45
N THR A 47 12.85 16.69 -6.84
CA THR A 47 13.55 15.49 -7.33
C THR A 47 13.06 15.09 -8.72
N VAL A 48 11.77 15.21 -8.98
CA VAL A 48 11.23 14.97 -10.33
C VAL A 48 11.66 16.08 -11.28
N ASP A 49 11.64 17.35 -10.84
CA ASP A 49 12.03 18.49 -11.67
C ASP A 49 13.49 18.40 -12.15
N ALA A 50 14.38 17.80 -11.34
CA ALA A 50 15.78 17.59 -11.71
C ALA A 50 15.94 16.69 -12.94
N VAL A 51 15.01 15.77 -13.19
CA VAL A 51 15.06 14.85 -14.35
C VAL A 51 14.01 15.21 -15.42
N ALA A 52 13.00 15.98 -15.05
CA ALA A 52 11.97 16.48 -15.94
C ALA A 52 11.81 18.02 -15.75
N PRO A 53 12.68 18.83 -16.38
CA PRO A 53 12.70 20.27 -16.17
C PRO A 53 11.35 20.95 -16.43
N ASN A 54 10.98 21.87 -15.55
CA ASN A 54 9.70 22.58 -15.49
C ASN A 54 8.53 21.76 -14.86
N PHE A 55 8.77 20.54 -14.37
CA PHE A 55 7.73 19.79 -13.68
C PHE A 55 7.19 20.57 -12.47
N ALA A 56 8.07 21.07 -11.60
CA ALA A 56 7.67 21.83 -10.40
C ALA A 56 6.82 23.05 -10.76
N ARG A 57 7.13 23.74 -11.85
CA ARG A 57 6.37 24.91 -12.32
C ARG A 57 5.01 24.55 -12.91
N SER A 58 4.83 23.33 -13.36
CA SER A 58 3.56 22.83 -13.93
C SER A 58 2.59 22.33 -12.87
N VAL A 59 3.03 22.15 -11.61
CA VAL A 59 2.18 21.68 -10.52
C VAL A 59 1.20 22.78 -10.12
N LEU A 60 -0.08 22.54 -10.35
CA LEU A 60 -1.17 23.44 -9.99
C LEU A 60 -1.61 23.26 -8.52
N GLY A 61 -1.46 22.03 -8.02
CA GLY A 61 -1.79 21.65 -6.64
C GLY A 61 -1.36 20.23 -6.37
N TYR A 62 -1.25 19.84 -5.11
CA TYR A 62 -0.92 18.48 -4.72
C TYR A 62 -1.56 18.11 -3.38
N GLU A 63 -1.78 16.82 -3.18
CA GLU A 63 -2.03 16.23 -1.88
C GLU A 63 -0.87 15.28 -1.57
N ALA A 64 -0.32 15.37 -0.36
CA ALA A 64 0.72 14.48 0.12
C ALA A 64 0.19 13.65 1.28
N LEU A 65 0.32 12.33 1.17
CA LEU A 65 -0.01 11.39 2.24
C LEU A 65 1.29 10.84 2.82
N SER A 66 1.59 11.24 4.05
CA SER A 66 2.68 10.68 4.83
C SER A 66 2.31 9.29 5.39
N PRO A 67 3.27 8.49 5.90
CA PRO A 67 2.97 7.26 6.63
C PRO A 67 1.96 7.47 7.76
N LEU A 68 2.04 8.59 8.47
CA LEU A 68 1.10 8.95 9.53
C LEU A 68 -0.32 9.22 8.99
N ASP A 69 -0.44 9.82 7.80
CA ASP A 69 -1.75 10.01 7.16
C ASP A 69 -2.36 8.69 6.70
N LEU A 70 -1.54 7.78 6.18
CA LEU A 70 -1.99 6.44 5.82
C LEU A 70 -2.49 5.66 7.03
N GLU A 71 -1.81 5.78 8.16
CA GLU A 71 -2.28 5.18 9.42
C GLU A 71 -3.59 5.80 9.89
N ARG A 72 -3.68 7.13 9.92
CA ARG A 72 -4.89 7.86 10.39
C ARG A 72 -6.11 7.64 9.50
N ARG A 73 -5.92 7.64 8.18
CA ARG A 73 -7.04 7.53 7.22
C ARG A 73 -7.49 6.10 6.96
N PHE A 74 -6.55 5.15 6.95
CA PHE A 74 -6.81 3.78 6.50
C PHE A 74 -6.54 2.72 7.57
N GLY A 75 -6.07 3.11 8.76
CA GLY A 75 -5.73 2.17 9.82
C GLY A 75 -4.50 1.30 9.52
N LEU A 76 -3.64 1.73 8.61
CA LEU A 76 -2.42 1.01 8.24
C LEU A 76 -1.34 1.28 9.29
N VAL A 77 -1.03 0.32 10.12
CA VAL A 77 -0.03 0.46 11.19
C VAL A 77 1.32 0.89 10.61
N GLY A 78 1.85 2.02 11.09
CA GLY A 78 3.07 2.64 10.56
C GLY A 78 2.95 3.14 9.12
N GLY A 79 1.74 3.24 8.57
CA GLY A 79 1.50 3.60 7.16
C GLY A 79 1.92 2.51 6.18
N ASP A 80 2.10 1.28 6.63
CA ASP A 80 2.58 0.17 5.80
C ASP A 80 1.47 -0.40 4.93
N ILE A 81 1.57 -0.16 3.62
CA ILE A 81 0.60 -0.64 2.61
C ILE A 81 0.64 -2.17 2.42
N PHE A 82 1.66 -2.84 2.92
CA PHE A 82 1.78 -4.31 2.88
C PHE A 82 1.24 -5.00 4.13
N HIS A 83 0.62 -4.26 5.06
CA HIS A 83 0.09 -4.76 6.33
C HIS A 83 1.16 -5.46 7.19
N GLY A 84 2.27 -4.79 7.41
CA GLY A 84 3.44 -5.24 8.13
C GLY A 84 4.63 -5.49 7.20
N ALA A 85 5.83 -5.29 7.74
CA ALA A 85 7.06 -5.41 6.98
C ALA A 85 7.19 -6.81 6.36
N LEU A 86 7.66 -6.86 5.12
CA LEU A 86 8.00 -8.11 4.42
C LEU A 86 9.44 -8.53 4.71
N GLY A 87 9.78 -8.65 5.99
CA GLY A 87 11.04 -9.27 6.41
C GLY A 87 11.08 -10.77 6.12
N LEU A 88 12.23 -11.39 6.26
CA LEU A 88 12.40 -12.84 6.03
C LEU A 88 11.51 -13.68 6.96
N ASP A 89 11.18 -13.16 8.13
CA ASP A 89 10.28 -13.71 9.14
C ASP A 89 8.78 -13.54 8.78
N GLN A 90 8.48 -12.85 7.68
CA GLN A 90 7.12 -12.60 7.19
C GLN A 90 6.93 -13.10 5.74
N LEU A 91 7.72 -14.09 5.32
CA LEU A 91 7.61 -14.73 4.01
C LEU A 91 7.10 -16.17 4.13
N PHE A 92 6.46 -16.64 3.09
CA PHE A 92 5.97 -18.02 2.94
C PHE A 92 5.18 -18.52 4.18
N SER A 93 5.66 -19.59 4.80
CA SER A 93 5.03 -20.24 5.96
C SER A 93 5.12 -19.43 7.27
N ALA A 94 5.88 -18.35 7.30
CA ALA A 94 5.97 -17.46 8.44
C ALA A 94 4.93 -16.32 8.43
N ARG A 95 4.19 -16.13 7.31
CA ARG A 95 3.20 -15.05 7.19
C ARG A 95 1.77 -15.57 7.33
N PRO A 96 0.93 -14.99 8.18
CA PRO A 96 1.17 -13.88 9.12
C PRO A 96 1.94 -14.30 10.38
N LEU A 97 1.87 -15.55 10.74
CA LEU A 97 2.50 -16.15 11.91
C LEU A 97 2.88 -17.59 11.61
N LEU A 98 4.02 -18.02 12.10
CA LEU A 98 4.48 -19.40 11.95
C LEU A 98 3.41 -20.38 12.49
N GLY A 99 3.07 -21.37 11.67
CA GLY A 99 2.00 -22.34 11.95
C GLY A 99 0.59 -21.88 11.55
N GLN A 100 0.39 -20.65 11.13
CA GLN A 100 -0.92 -20.13 10.67
C GLN A 100 -0.89 -19.59 9.23
N ALA A 101 0.01 -20.08 8.41
CA ALA A 101 0.15 -19.65 7.01
C ALA A 101 -0.87 -20.28 6.05
N ASN A 102 -1.78 -21.11 6.56
CA ASN A 102 -2.77 -21.83 5.79
C ASN A 102 -4.11 -21.09 5.61
N TYR A 103 -4.08 -19.78 5.73
CA TYR A 103 -5.24 -18.87 5.58
C TYR A 103 -6.35 -19.04 6.62
N ARG A 104 -6.24 -19.96 7.56
CA ARG A 104 -7.17 -20.15 8.68
C ARG A 104 -6.78 -19.25 9.85
N GLY A 105 -7.78 -18.57 10.39
CA GLY A 105 -7.60 -17.82 11.64
C GLY A 105 -7.62 -18.72 12.88
N ALA A 106 -7.41 -18.11 14.04
CA ALA A 106 -7.44 -18.81 15.32
C ALA A 106 -8.84 -19.31 15.71
N LEU A 107 -9.89 -18.74 15.15
CA LEU A 107 -11.27 -19.15 15.41
C LEU A 107 -11.78 -20.05 14.28
N PRO A 108 -12.52 -21.14 14.60
CA PRO A 108 -13.14 -21.97 13.57
C PRO A 108 -14.06 -21.14 12.66
N GLY A 109 -13.90 -21.32 11.36
CA GLY A 109 -14.67 -20.58 10.34
C GLY A 109 -14.15 -19.19 10.00
N LEU A 110 -13.10 -18.71 10.68
CA LEU A 110 -12.43 -17.45 10.34
C LEU A 110 -11.29 -17.71 9.35
N TYR A 111 -11.24 -16.93 8.27
CA TYR A 111 -10.20 -17.04 7.25
C TYR A 111 -9.58 -15.68 6.95
N LEU A 112 -8.29 -15.68 6.62
CA LEU A 112 -7.52 -14.51 6.24
C LEU A 112 -7.28 -14.53 4.73
N CYS A 113 -7.75 -13.50 4.02
CA CYS A 113 -7.70 -13.44 2.56
C CYS A 113 -7.03 -12.18 1.99
N GLY A 114 -6.53 -11.31 2.83
CA GLY A 114 -5.90 -10.04 2.46
C GLY A 114 -4.38 -10.11 2.37
N SER A 115 -3.75 -8.96 2.18
CA SER A 115 -2.28 -8.80 2.10
C SER A 115 -1.53 -9.17 3.38
N GLY A 116 -2.23 -9.30 4.51
CA GLY A 116 -1.68 -9.91 5.74
C GLY A 116 -1.32 -11.39 5.60
N SER A 117 -1.82 -12.10 4.59
CA SER A 117 -1.52 -13.51 4.33
C SER A 117 -0.54 -13.66 3.17
N HIS A 118 0.14 -14.81 3.09
CA HIS A 118 1.02 -15.13 1.97
C HIS A 118 0.23 -15.12 0.62
N PRO A 119 0.79 -14.61 -0.49
CA PRO A 119 2.13 -14.05 -0.67
C PRO A 119 2.26 -12.56 -0.32
N GLY A 120 1.31 -11.96 0.32
CA GLY A 120 1.33 -10.55 0.68
C GLY A 120 0.59 -9.65 -0.31
N GLY A 121 0.87 -8.35 -0.26
CA GLY A 121 0.27 -7.34 -1.11
C GLY A 121 0.68 -7.42 -2.58
N GLY A 122 0.29 -6.40 -3.37
CA GLY A 122 0.61 -6.28 -4.80
C GLY A 122 -0.59 -6.45 -5.73
N VAL A 123 -1.81 -6.42 -5.19
CA VAL A 123 -3.09 -6.47 -5.94
C VAL A 123 -3.20 -7.72 -6.86
N THR A 124 -2.55 -8.81 -6.46
CA THR A 124 -2.51 -10.04 -7.25
C THR A 124 -3.78 -10.89 -7.14
N GLY A 125 -4.59 -10.68 -6.10
CA GLY A 125 -5.72 -11.54 -5.73
C GLY A 125 -5.32 -12.92 -5.18
N LEU A 126 -4.02 -13.24 -5.11
CA LEU A 126 -3.54 -14.57 -4.70
C LEU A 126 -3.93 -14.95 -3.26
N PRO A 127 -3.81 -14.07 -2.24
CA PRO A 127 -4.26 -14.41 -0.90
C PRO A 127 -5.75 -14.79 -0.85
N GLY A 128 -6.59 -14.03 -1.55
CA GLY A 128 -8.03 -14.31 -1.64
C GLY A 128 -8.32 -15.63 -2.34
N ARG A 129 -7.67 -15.91 -3.48
CA ARG A 129 -7.80 -17.18 -4.20
C ARG A 129 -7.39 -18.37 -3.33
N ASN A 130 -6.29 -18.24 -2.60
CA ASN A 130 -5.78 -19.31 -1.75
C ASN A 130 -6.70 -19.54 -0.55
N ALA A 131 -7.17 -18.49 0.12
CA ALA A 131 -8.14 -18.60 1.20
C ALA A 131 -9.45 -19.27 0.72
N ALA A 132 -9.96 -18.92 -0.46
CA ALA A 132 -11.16 -19.53 -1.03
C ALA A 132 -10.97 -21.05 -1.26
N ARG A 133 -9.79 -21.49 -1.68
CA ARG A 133 -9.48 -22.92 -1.83
C ARG A 133 -9.53 -23.66 -0.50
N GLU A 134 -8.99 -23.06 0.55
CA GLU A 134 -9.03 -23.63 1.91
C GLU A 134 -10.48 -23.72 2.43
N ILE A 135 -11.28 -22.67 2.26
CA ILE A 135 -12.70 -22.66 2.64
C ILE A 135 -13.47 -23.78 1.92
N LEU A 136 -13.25 -23.93 0.62
CA LEU A 136 -13.93 -24.98 -0.17
C LEU A 136 -13.47 -26.39 0.22
N SER A 137 -12.20 -26.54 0.58
CA SER A 137 -11.67 -27.81 1.11
C SER A 137 -12.33 -28.18 2.42
N ASP A 138 -12.41 -27.25 3.36
CA ASP A 138 -13.00 -27.49 4.67
C ASP A 138 -14.50 -27.84 4.58
N ARG A 139 -15.24 -27.15 3.70
CA ARG A 139 -16.66 -27.49 3.45
C ARG A 139 -16.85 -28.90 2.92
N ARG A 140 -15.94 -29.40 2.09
CA ARG A 140 -16.03 -30.78 1.55
C ARG A 140 -15.75 -31.85 2.62
N MET A 141 -14.96 -31.53 3.64
CA MET A 141 -14.68 -32.45 4.75
C MET A 141 -15.85 -32.53 5.76
N LEU A 142 -16.76 -31.56 5.73
CA LEU A 142 -17.92 -31.49 6.62
C LEU A 142 -19.19 -32.10 6.01
N MET A 143 -19.15 -32.47 4.72
CA MET A 143 -20.23 -33.18 4.00
C MET A 143 -19.91 -34.69 3.88
#